data_2482d7c070ed2c6b26252956170791fa
#
_entry.id   2482d7c070ed2c6b26252956170791fa
#
_cell.length_a   1.000
_cell.length_b   1.000
_cell.length_c   1.000
_cell.angle_alpha   90.00
_cell.angle_beta   90.00
_cell.angle_gamma   90.00
#
_symmetry.space_group_name_H-M   'P 1'
#
loop_
_entity.id
_entity.type
_entity.pdbx_description
1 polymer ?
#
loop_
_entity_poly.entity_id
_entity_poly.type
_entity_poly.pdbx_seq_one_letter_code
_entity_poly.pdbx_strand_id
1 'polypeptide(L)'
;SDIIVLAGCVGIEKASGQDVPFSPGRGDATKENTDAESFDVLEPIVDGFRNFQKEGFEVSPEEMLLDKAQLLGLAASEMIVLLAGMRSLGISHEGHGLFSADCEKISNDFLVTLLDMKFNWKKVKENLYEAFDRSTGKVFHTATRVDLLLGSNSQLRAISEVYASEDANEDFIQDFISAWVKVMNLDRFDINKN
;
A
#
# COMPACT_ATOMS: atom_id res chain seq x y z
N SER A 1 6.33 21.74 -2.21
CA SER A 1 6.35 20.38 -2.79
C SER A 1 7.44 19.52 -2.14
N ASP A 2 8.71 19.95 -2.13
CA ASP A 2 9.81 19.17 -1.53
C ASP A 2 9.58 18.82 -0.06
N ILE A 3 9.04 19.75 0.73
CA ILE A 3 8.76 19.51 2.17
C ILE A 3 7.78 18.33 2.37
N ILE A 4 6.79 18.15 1.49
CA ILE A 4 5.82 17.06 1.59
C ILE A 4 6.52 15.72 1.39
N VAL A 5 7.36 15.61 0.35
CA VAL A 5 8.10 14.39 0.04
C VAL A 5 9.16 14.11 1.11
N LEU A 6 9.88 15.13 1.55
CA LEU A 6 10.89 15.02 2.63
C LEU A 6 10.25 14.53 3.94
N ALA A 7 9.09 15.07 4.32
CA ALA A 7 8.37 14.62 5.51
C ALA A 7 7.96 13.14 5.40
N GLY A 8 7.53 12.70 4.20
CA GLY A 8 7.26 11.29 3.92
C GLY A 8 8.51 10.42 4.08
N CYS A 9 9.65 10.84 3.49
CA CYS A 9 10.93 10.11 3.64
C CYS A 9 11.33 9.98 5.11
N VAL A 10 11.29 11.07 5.89
CA VAL A 10 11.63 11.05 7.33
C VAL A 10 10.69 10.13 8.12
N GLY A 11 9.38 10.10 7.75
CA GLY A 11 8.43 9.17 8.35
C GLY A 11 8.79 7.71 8.09
N ILE A 12 9.17 7.39 6.85
CA ILE A 12 9.62 6.04 6.44
C ILE A 12 10.94 5.69 7.12
N GLU A 13 11.91 6.60 7.18
CA GLU A 13 13.19 6.41 7.91
C GLU A 13 12.94 6.03 9.37
N LYS A 14 12.06 6.78 10.05
CA LYS A 14 11.71 6.49 11.44
C LYS A 14 11.04 5.12 11.60
N ALA A 15 10.18 4.74 10.66
CA ALA A 15 9.42 3.49 10.74
C ALA A 15 10.24 2.26 10.31
N SER A 16 11.21 2.43 9.41
CA SER A 16 12.06 1.36 8.90
C SER A 16 13.39 1.21 9.65
N GLY A 17 13.88 2.29 10.26
CA GLY A 17 15.23 2.37 10.81
C GLY A 17 16.33 2.43 9.74
N GLN A 18 15.98 2.71 8.48
CA GLN A 18 16.89 2.75 7.34
C GLN A 18 16.81 4.10 6.63
N ASP A 19 17.90 4.49 5.95
CA ASP A 19 17.97 5.72 5.19
C ASP A 19 17.03 5.65 3.97
N VAL A 20 16.30 6.75 3.72
CA VAL A 20 15.40 6.88 2.56
C VAL A 20 15.90 7.98 1.62
N PRO A 21 16.33 7.67 0.40
CA PRO A 21 16.83 8.65 -0.54
C PRO A 21 15.79 9.74 -0.84
N PHE A 22 16.19 10.99 -0.70
CA PHE A 22 15.39 12.16 -1.04
C PHE A 22 16.02 12.95 -2.18
N SER A 23 15.23 13.29 -3.19
CA SER A 23 15.66 14.10 -4.35
C SER A 23 14.97 15.47 -4.32
N PRO A 24 15.65 16.54 -3.87
CA PRO A 24 15.10 17.88 -3.85
C PRO A 24 15.04 18.51 -5.24
N GLY A 25 14.32 19.62 -5.39
CA GLY A 25 14.30 20.43 -6.62
C GLY A 25 12.92 20.67 -7.21
N ARG A 26 11.84 20.30 -6.47
CA ARG A 26 10.48 20.66 -6.86
C ARG A 26 10.21 22.12 -6.56
N GLY A 27 9.61 22.82 -7.51
CA GLY A 27 9.07 24.17 -7.28
C GLY A 27 7.61 24.09 -6.80
N ASP A 28 7.16 25.17 -6.17
CA ASP A 28 5.75 25.37 -5.83
C ASP A 28 5.09 26.31 -6.84
N ALA A 29 3.85 26.00 -7.25
CA ALA A 29 3.08 26.88 -8.11
C ALA A 29 2.69 28.15 -7.35
N THR A 30 2.71 29.30 -8.06
CA THR A 30 2.14 30.54 -7.53
C THR A 30 0.61 30.48 -7.59
N LYS A 31 -0.05 31.40 -6.89
CA LYS A 31 -1.51 31.50 -6.93
C LYS A 31 -2.04 31.72 -8.35
N GLU A 32 -1.33 32.49 -9.15
CA GLU A 32 -1.69 32.81 -10.53
C GLU A 32 -1.54 31.61 -11.48
N ASN A 33 -0.63 30.69 -11.15
CA ASN A 33 -0.37 29.47 -11.93
C ASN A 33 -1.11 28.24 -11.39
N THR A 34 -1.96 28.43 -10.38
CA THR A 34 -2.74 27.33 -9.78
C THR A 34 -4.12 27.29 -10.45
N ASP A 35 -4.40 26.20 -11.15
CA ASP A 35 -5.73 25.91 -11.69
C ASP A 35 -6.56 25.22 -10.60
N ALA A 36 -7.30 26.02 -9.83
CA ALA A 36 -8.14 25.52 -8.73
C ALA A 36 -9.37 24.74 -9.22
N GLU A 37 -9.87 25.03 -10.44
CA GLU A 37 -11.04 24.32 -10.99
C GLU A 37 -10.73 22.87 -11.36
N SER A 38 -9.44 22.55 -11.63
CA SER A 38 -9.01 21.20 -11.92
C SER A 38 -9.00 20.27 -10.69
N PHE A 39 -9.10 20.81 -9.46
CA PHE A 39 -9.02 20.01 -8.22
C PHE A 39 -10.21 19.06 -8.08
N ASP A 40 -11.37 19.41 -8.57
CA ASP A 40 -12.58 18.58 -8.49
C ASP A 40 -12.40 17.25 -9.25
N VAL A 41 -11.70 17.28 -10.39
CA VAL A 41 -11.42 16.06 -11.18
C VAL A 41 -10.25 15.24 -10.63
N LEU A 42 -9.48 15.80 -9.71
CA LEU A 42 -8.38 15.11 -9.03
C LEU A 42 -8.82 14.46 -7.71
N GLU A 43 -10.07 14.67 -7.27
CA GLU A 43 -10.61 14.01 -6.09
C GLU A 43 -10.55 12.48 -6.25
N PRO A 44 -9.93 11.74 -5.31
CA PRO A 44 -9.82 10.30 -5.44
C PRO A 44 -11.21 9.65 -5.36
N ILE A 45 -11.51 8.82 -6.37
CA ILE A 45 -12.73 8.02 -6.42
C ILE A 45 -12.47 6.64 -5.81
N VAL A 46 -11.31 6.08 -6.11
CA VAL A 46 -10.83 4.80 -5.59
C VAL A 46 -9.33 4.87 -5.34
N ASP A 47 -8.88 4.31 -4.24
CA ASP A 47 -7.47 4.09 -3.95
C ASP A 47 -7.29 2.71 -3.29
N GLY A 48 -6.95 1.70 -4.10
CA GLY A 48 -6.73 0.33 -3.63
C GLY A 48 -5.58 0.21 -2.63
N PHE A 49 -4.56 1.08 -2.71
CA PHE A 49 -3.47 1.11 -1.73
C PHE A 49 -3.95 1.52 -0.33
N ARG A 50 -5.02 2.33 -0.22
CA ARG A 50 -5.60 2.78 1.05
C ARG A 50 -6.96 2.16 1.38
N ASN A 51 -7.40 1.16 0.62
CA ASN A 51 -8.74 0.55 0.78
C ASN A 51 -9.91 1.55 0.62
N PHE A 52 -9.70 2.65 -0.09
CA PHE A 52 -10.74 3.65 -0.30
C PHE A 52 -11.52 3.40 -1.59
N GLN A 53 -12.84 3.43 -1.51
CA GLN A 53 -13.75 3.43 -2.66
C GLN A 53 -14.95 4.33 -2.35
N LYS A 54 -15.20 5.31 -3.25
CA LYS A 54 -16.36 6.19 -3.12
C LYS A 54 -17.65 5.38 -3.30
N GLU A 55 -18.65 5.66 -2.49
CA GLU A 55 -19.95 4.99 -2.57
C GLU A 55 -20.57 5.13 -3.97
N GLY A 56 -21.15 4.04 -4.48
CA GLY A 56 -21.76 4.02 -5.81
C GLY A 56 -20.80 3.87 -6.98
N PHE A 57 -19.48 3.67 -6.72
CA PHE A 57 -18.51 3.40 -7.77
C PHE A 57 -18.51 1.90 -8.11
N GLU A 58 -18.82 1.57 -9.38
CA GLU A 58 -19.12 0.18 -9.79
C GLU A 58 -17.90 -0.65 -10.21
N VAL A 59 -16.76 0.00 -10.53
CA VAL A 59 -15.54 -0.73 -10.92
C VAL A 59 -14.95 -1.44 -9.71
N SER A 60 -14.48 -2.66 -9.89
CA SER A 60 -13.96 -3.45 -8.78
C SER A 60 -12.70 -2.81 -8.16
N PRO A 61 -12.54 -2.87 -6.83
CA PRO A 61 -11.36 -2.32 -6.17
C PRO A 61 -10.05 -2.94 -6.66
N GLU A 62 -10.08 -4.22 -7.05
CA GLU A 62 -8.91 -4.94 -7.58
C GLU A 62 -8.48 -4.41 -8.96
N GLU A 63 -9.43 -4.13 -9.85
CA GLU A 63 -9.14 -3.53 -11.16
C GLU A 63 -8.52 -2.15 -10.98
N MET A 64 -9.07 -1.34 -10.07
CA MET A 64 -8.54 -0.01 -9.78
C MET A 64 -7.17 -0.03 -9.10
N LEU A 65 -6.87 -1.06 -8.29
CA LEU A 65 -5.52 -1.26 -7.76
C LEU A 65 -4.52 -1.51 -8.91
N LEU A 66 -4.86 -2.40 -9.84
CA LEU A 66 -4.00 -2.73 -10.97
C LEU A 66 -3.81 -1.54 -11.91
N ASP A 67 -4.89 -0.80 -12.21
CA ASP A 67 -4.83 0.42 -13.02
C ASP A 67 -3.89 1.46 -12.38
N LYS A 68 -4.04 1.69 -11.07
CA LYS A 68 -3.17 2.58 -10.32
C LYS A 68 -1.72 2.12 -10.33
N ALA A 69 -1.47 0.83 -10.14
CA ALA A 69 -0.12 0.27 -10.19
C ALA A 69 0.51 0.44 -11.58
N GLN A 70 -0.25 0.24 -12.66
CA GLN A 70 0.21 0.48 -14.03
C GLN A 70 0.49 1.95 -14.28
N LEU A 71 -0.37 2.85 -13.84
CA LEU A 71 -0.18 4.31 -13.96
C LEU A 71 1.11 4.76 -13.26
N LEU A 72 1.43 4.15 -12.11
CA LEU A 72 2.66 4.41 -11.36
C LEU A 72 3.88 3.62 -11.89
N GLY A 73 3.72 2.82 -12.94
CA GLY A 73 4.80 2.01 -13.51
C GLY A 73 5.33 0.92 -12.58
N LEU A 74 4.51 0.42 -11.65
CA LEU A 74 4.90 -0.56 -10.65
C LEU A 74 4.87 -1.98 -11.21
N ALA A 75 5.92 -2.75 -10.92
CA ALA A 75 5.90 -4.21 -11.06
C ALA A 75 5.00 -4.84 -9.97
N ALA A 76 4.62 -6.10 -10.16
CA ALA A 76 3.76 -6.80 -9.22
C ALA A 76 4.38 -6.87 -7.79
N SER A 77 5.70 -7.10 -7.69
CA SER A 77 6.41 -7.08 -6.41
C SER A 77 6.38 -5.70 -5.74
N GLU A 78 6.63 -4.63 -6.51
CA GLU A 78 6.58 -3.26 -6.02
C GLU A 78 5.17 -2.88 -5.52
N MET A 79 4.13 -3.29 -6.23
CA MET A 79 2.74 -3.11 -5.81
C MET A 79 2.46 -3.82 -4.47
N ILE A 80 2.92 -5.06 -4.32
CA ILE A 80 2.72 -5.87 -3.11
C ILE A 80 3.43 -5.24 -1.92
N VAL A 81 4.70 -4.89 -2.04
CA VAL A 81 5.45 -4.32 -0.91
C VAL A 81 4.91 -2.96 -0.49
N LEU A 82 4.49 -2.10 -1.44
CA LEU A 82 3.86 -0.82 -1.13
C LEU A 82 2.54 -1.01 -0.39
N LEU A 83 1.66 -1.88 -0.89
CA LEU A 83 0.38 -2.13 -0.25
C LEU A 83 0.58 -2.72 1.16
N ALA A 84 1.38 -3.77 1.30
CA ALA A 84 1.62 -4.43 2.58
C ALA A 84 2.33 -3.52 3.59
N GLY A 85 3.32 -2.72 3.15
CA GLY A 85 4.00 -1.75 3.99
C GLY A 85 3.09 -0.62 4.45
N MET A 86 2.20 -0.13 3.59
CA MET A 86 1.19 0.85 4.01
C MET A 86 0.24 0.26 5.08
N ARG A 87 -0.15 -1.02 4.97
CA ARG A 87 -0.94 -1.71 6.00
C ARG A 87 -0.18 -1.83 7.32
N SER A 88 1.13 -2.15 7.28
CA SER A 88 1.94 -2.20 8.50
C SER A 88 2.07 -0.84 9.20
N LEU A 89 2.00 0.27 8.44
CA LEU A 89 1.99 1.64 8.94
C LEU A 89 0.59 2.14 9.37
N GLY A 90 -0.42 1.29 9.39
CA GLY A 90 -1.79 1.69 9.76
C GLY A 90 -2.53 2.50 8.70
N ILE A 91 -2.01 2.56 7.47
CA ILE A 91 -2.60 3.34 6.38
C ILE A 91 -3.66 2.49 5.67
N SER A 92 -4.90 2.64 6.09
CA SER A 92 -6.06 1.99 5.48
C SER A 92 -7.35 2.73 5.85
N HIS A 93 -8.24 2.89 4.88
CA HIS A 93 -9.57 3.44 5.14
C HIS A 93 -10.36 2.48 6.03
N GLU A 94 -11.09 3.00 7.02
CA GLU A 94 -11.86 2.25 8.01
C GLU A 94 -11.05 1.19 8.81
N GLY A 95 -9.73 1.17 8.70
CA GLY A 95 -8.87 0.28 9.48
C GLY A 95 -8.88 -1.19 9.02
N HIS A 96 -9.39 -1.51 7.82
CA HIS A 96 -9.36 -2.87 7.30
C HIS A 96 -7.97 -3.25 6.77
N GLY A 97 -7.58 -4.51 6.90
CA GLY A 97 -6.27 -5.00 6.48
C GLY A 97 -5.13 -4.63 7.44
N LEU A 98 -5.42 -4.06 8.60
CA LEU A 98 -4.40 -3.76 9.62
C LEU A 98 -4.20 -4.99 10.50
N PHE A 99 -3.15 -5.76 10.25
CA PHE A 99 -2.85 -7.01 10.95
C PHE A 99 -1.69 -6.88 11.93
N SER A 100 -0.87 -5.84 11.78
CA SER A 100 0.25 -5.58 12.69
C SER A 100 -0.24 -5.05 14.03
N ALA A 101 0.39 -5.52 15.11
CA ALA A 101 0.14 -5.01 16.46
C ALA A 101 0.79 -3.63 16.69
N ASP A 102 1.85 -3.31 15.94
CA ASP A 102 2.61 -2.07 16.00
C ASP A 102 2.58 -1.39 14.63
N CYS A 103 1.70 -0.40 14.49
CA CYS A 103 1.57 0.38 13.25
C CYS A 103 2.60 1.52 13.12
N GLU A 104 3.61 1.57 13.98
CA GLU A 104 4.70 2.55 13.90
C GLU A 104 5.93 2.03 13.13
N LYS A 105 5.92 0.73 12.74
CA LYS A 105 7.03 0.07 12.06
C LYS A 105 6.61 -0.56 10.74
N ILE A 106 7.49 -0.48 9.76
CA ILE A 106 7.35 -1.23 8.52
C ILE A 106 7.77 -2.67 8.77
N SER A 107 6.89 -3.61 8.46
CA SER A 107 7.16 -5.04 8.58
C SER A 107 6.39 -5.85 7.53
N ASN A 108 6.79 -7.09 7.33
CA ASN A 108 6.09 -8.06 6.49
C ASN A 108 4.91 -8.74 7.20
N ASP A 109 4.55 -8.34 8.42
CA ASP A 109 3.49 -8.94 9.26
C ASP A 109 2.15 -9.07 8.54
N PHE A 110 1.82 -8.09 7.69
CA PHE A 110 0.61 -8.14 6.88
C PHE A 110 0.57 -9.41 6.02
N LEU A 111 1.66 -9.71 5.32
CA LEU A 111 1.74 -10.88 4.43
C LEU A 111 1.80 -12.18 5.22
N VAL A 112 2.55 -12.20 6.32
CA VAL A 112 2.62 -13.36 7.24
C VAL A 112 1.22 -13.70 7.75
N THR A 113 0.47 -12.71 8.23
CA THR A 113 -0.88 -12.92 8.77
C THR A 113 -1.89 -13.28 7.68
N LEU A 114 -1.81 -12.63 6.50
CA LEU A 114 -2.70 -12.91 5.37
C LEU A 114 -2.61 -14.38 4.92
N LEU A 115 -1.40 -14.94 4.93
CA LEU A 115 -1.12 -16.29 4.45
C LEU A 115 -1.18 -17.36 5.56
N ASP A 116 -1.37 -16.95 6.82
CA ASP A 116 -1.44 -17.88 7.95
C ASP A 116 -2.66 -18.81 7.85
N MET A 117 -2.38 -20.10 7.73
CA MET A 117 -3.40 -21.16 7.59
C MET A 117 -4.28 -21.34 8.84
N LYS A 118 -3.97 -20.68 9.96
CA LYS A 118 -4.85 -20.71 11.15
C LYS A 118 -6.14 -19.94 10.92
N PHE A 119 -6.16 -18.99 9.98
CA PHE A 119 -7.33 -18.21 9.67
C PHE A 119 -8.18 -18.81 8.54
N ASN A 120 -9.47 -18.58 8.64
CA ASN A 120 -10.44 -18.83 7.58
C ASN A 120 -11.18 -17.53 7.27
N TRP A 121 -11.03 -17.04 6.06
CA TRP A 121 -11.66 -15.80 5.61
C TRP A 121 -13.10 -16.03 5.16
N LYS A 122 -14.04 -15.27 5.70
CA LYS A 122 -15.45 -15.35 5.33
C LYS A 122 -15.96 -13.97 4.92
N LYS A 123 -16.70 -13.91 3.81
CA LYS A 123 -17.36 -12.70 3.34
C LYS A 123 -18.47 -12.30 4.33
N VAL A 124 -18.45 -11.03 4.76
CA VAL A 124 -19.45 -10.42 5.66
C VAL A 124 -20.31 -9.41 4.91
N LYS A 125 -19.68 -8.60 4.05
CA LYS A 125 -20.32 -7.64 3.15
C LYS A 125 -19.67 -7.73 1.76
N GLU A 126 -20.12 -6.91 0.81
CA GLU A 126 -19.63 -6.98 -0.57
C GLU A 126 -18.11 -6.83 -0.68
N ASN A 127 -17.51 -5.89 0.03
CA ASN A 127 -16.07 -5.63 0.03
C ASN A 127 -15.42 -5.85 1.41
N LEU A 128 -16.03 -6.65 2.28
CA LEU A 128 -15.53 -6.89 3.64
C LEU A 128 -15.52 -8.36 3.99
N TYR A 129 -14.40 -8.81 4.53
CA TYR A 129 -14.15 -10.17 4.99
C TYR A 129 -13.65 -10.17 6.43
N GLU A 130 -13.97 -11.20 7.17
CA GLU A 130 -13.48 -11.46 8.52
C GLU A 130 -12.61 -12.71 8.56
N ALA A 131 -11.49 -12.61 9.28
CA ALA A 131 -10.62 -13.75 9.59
C ALA A 131 -11.07 -14.43 10.87
N PHE A 132 -11.52 -15.66 10.74
CA PHE A 132 -11.90 -16.52 11.87
C PHE A 132 -10.76 -17.48 12.18
N ASP A 133 -10.33 -17.52 13.43
CA ASP A 133 -9.44 -18.57 13.90
C ASP A 133 -10.15 -19.94 13.80
N ARG A 134 -9.50 -20.89 13.12
CA ARG A 134 -10.09 -22.22 12.84
C ARG A 134 -10.36 -23.06 14.08
N SER A 135 -9.61 -22.82 15.16
CA SER A 135 -9.72 -23.58 16.41
C SER A 135 -10.77 -23.01 17.35
N THR A 136 -10.88 -21.70 17.43
CA THR A 136 -11.73 -21.00 18.40
C THR A 136 -13.00 -20.42 17.78
N GLY A 137 -13.03 -20.22 16.46
CA GLY A 137 -14.12 -19.55 15.76
C GLY A 137 -14.21 -18.03 16.05
N LYS A 138 -13.24 -17.45 16.75
CA LYS A 138 -13.22 -16.01 17.04
C LYS A 138 -12.74 -15.23 15.83
N VAL A 139 -13.31 -14.02 15.65
CA VAL A 139 -12.84 -13.04 14.66
C VAL A 139 -11.62 -12.33 15.21
N PHE A 140 -10.56 -12.24 14.40
CA PHE A 140 -9.32 -11.56 14.76
C PHE A 140 -9.05 -10.34 13.90
N HIS A 141 -9.32 -10.43 12.60
CA HIS A 141 -9.00 -9.37 11.64
C HIS A 141 -10.12 -9.13 10.66
N THR A 142 -10.10 -7.97 10.03
CA THR A 142 -10.96 -7.65 8.88
C THR A 142 -10.09 -7.28 7.69
N ALA A 143 -10.53 -7.60 6.49
CA ALA A 143 -9.83 -7.31 5.24
C ALA A 143 -10.80 -6.98 4.12
N THR A 144 -10.34 -6.23 3.14
CA THR A 144 -11.09 -5.98 1.91
C THR A 144 -10.74 -7.01 0.82
N ARG A 145 -11.44 -6.94 -0.30
CA ARG A 145 -11.12 -7.74 -1.50
C ARG A 145 -9.69 -7.48 -1.99
N VAL A 146 -9.24 -6.21 -1.94
CA VAL A 146 -7.88 -5.82 -2.33
C VAL A 146 -6.85 -6.51 -1.46
N ASP A 147 -7.04 -6.53 -0.14
CA ASP A 147 -6.11 -7.18 0.78
C ASP A 147 -6.02 -8.68 0.50
N LEU A 148 -7.18 -9.33 0.28
CA LEU A 148 -7.24 -10.77 0.02
C LEU A 148 -6.74 -11.17 -1.38
N LEU A 149 -6.66 -10.22 -2.33
CA LEU A 149 -6.14 -10.47 -3.67
C LEU A 149 -4.69 -11.00 -3.62
N LEU A 150 -3.88 -10.48 -2.69
CA LEU A 150 -2.48 -10.86 -2.53
C LEU A 150 -2.31 -12.33 -2.08
N GLY A 151 -3.34 -12.88 -1.42
CA GLY A 151 -3.35 -14.28 -0.99
C GLY A 151 -4.16 -15.23 -1.88
N SER A 152 -5.00 -14.70 -2.78
CA SER A 152 -5.93 -15.49 -3.60
C SER A 152 -5.56 -15.58 -5.08
N ASN A 153 -4.91 -14.55 -5.64
CA ASN A 153 -4.38 -14.63 -7.00
C ASN A 153 -3.07 -15.43 -7.00
N SER A 154 -2.93 -16.43 -7.86
CA SER A 154 -1.80 -17.37 -7.82
C SER A 154 -0.44 -16.70 -8.00
N GLN A 155 -0.33 -15.69 -8.88
CA GLN A 155 0.92 -14.99 -9.13
C GLN A 155 1.27 -14.06 -7.96
N LEU A 156 0.32 -13.26 -7.48
CA LEU A 156 0.53 -12.35 -6.36
C LEU A 156 0.82 -13.12 -5.08
N ARG A 157 0.13 -14.25 -4.87
CA ARG A 157 0.35 -15.14 -3.74
C ARG A 157 1.78 -15.71 -3.73
N ALA A 158 2.29 -16.16 -4.88
CA ALA A 158 3.65 -16.69 -4.96
C ALA A 158 4.71 -15.64 -4.56
N ILE A 159 4.52 -14.38 -4.97
CA ILE A 159 5.40 -13.27 -4.56
C ILE A 159 5.20 -12.95 -3.06
N SER A 160 3.97 -12.93 -2.59
CA SER A 160 3.66 -12.69 -1.18
C SER A 160 4.25 -13.76 -0.25
N GLU A 161 4.28 -15.02 -0.67
CA GLU A 161 4.90 -16.13 0.08
C GLU A 161 6.43 -15.96 0.23
N VAL A 162 7.10 -15.37 -0.76
CA VAL A 162 8.54 -15.03 -0.66
C VAL A 162 8.75 -14.00 0.46
N TYR A 163 7.99 -12.91 0.44
CA TYR A 163 8.12 -11.87 1.46
C TYR A 163 7.57 -12.27 2.84
N ALA A 164 6.71 -13.27 2.93
CA ALA A 164 6.21 -13.79 4.20
C ALA A 164 7.16 -14.78 4.88
N SER A 165 8.32 -15.10 4.29
CA SER A 165 9.33 -15.97 4.89
C SER A 165 9.94 -15.34 6.14
N GLU A 166 10.38 -16.16 7.09
CA GLU A 166 10.88 -15.70 8.40
C GLU A 166 12.10 -14.76 8.30
N ASP A 167 12.92 -14.93 7.26
CA ASP A 167 14.13 -14.16 6.99
C ASP A 167 13.95 -13.01 6.01
N ALA A 168 12.73 -12.83 5.45
CA ALA A 168 12.49 -11.88 4.36
C ALA A 168 12.15 -10.44 4.82
N ASN A 169 12.07 -10.16 6.12
CA ASN A 169 11.63 -8.84 6.58
C ASN A 169 12.56 -7.71 6.17
N GLU A 170 13.87 -7.95 6.14
CA GLU A 170 14.86 -6.93 5.72
C GLU A 170 14.74 -6.63 4.23
N ASP A 171 14.65 -7.65 3.38
CA ASP A 171 14.44 -7.52 1.95
C ASP A 171 13.11 -6.83 1.64
N PHE A 172 12.04 -7.16 2.37
CA PHE A 172 10.76 -6.49 2.27
C PHE A 172 10.86 -4.99 2.53
N ILE A 173 11.58 -4.57 3.58
CA ILE A 173 11.77 -3.16 3.93
C ILE A 173 12.57 -2.44 2.83
N GLN A 174 13.62 -3.04 2.32
CA GLN A 174 14.45 -2.47 1.23
C GLN A 174 13.64 -2.28 -0.04
N ASP A 175 12.87 -3.28 -0.43
CA ASP A 175 12.03 -3.23 -1.62
C ASP A 175 10.87 -2.23 -1.46
N PHE A 176 10.30 -2.11 -0.24
CA PHE A 176 9.32 -1.07 0.07
C PHE A 176 9.92 0.32 -0.11
N ILE A 177 11.10 0.59 0.45
CA ILE A 177 11.79 1.89 0.33
C ILE A 177 12.07 2.18 -1.15
N SER A 178 12.58 1.20 -1.89
CA SER A 178 12.88 1.33 -3.32
C SER A 178 11.64 1.69 -4.14
N ALA A 179 10.53 0.99 -3.91
CA ALA A 179 9.25 1.26 -4.56
C ALA A 179 8.66 2.62 -4.15
N TRP A 180 8.78 3.00 -2.86
CA TRP A 180 8.39 4.31 -2.36
C TRP A 180 9.15 5.43 -3.07
N VAL A 181 10.48 5.36 -3.10
CA VAL A 181 11.35 6.36 -3.77
C VAL A 181 11.01 6.47 -5.25
N LYS A 182 10.77 5.34 -5.91
CA LYS A 182 10.33 5.32 -7.32
C LYS A 182 9.05 6.13 -7.51
N VAL A 183 8.02 5.89 -6.68
CA VAL A 183 6.74 6.62 -6.76
C VAL A 183 6.93 8.10 -6.45
N MET A 184 7.71 8.45 -5.42
CA MET A 184 7.96 9.83 -5.04
C MET A 184 8.73 10.61 -6.09
N ASN A 185 9.47 9.97 -6.97
CA ASN A 185 10.25 10.60 -8.03
C ASN A 185 9.56 10.58 -9.41
N LEU A 186 8.31 10.15 -9.52
CA LEU A 186 7.59 10.12 -10.81
C LEU A 186 7.42 11.51 -11.44
N ASP A 187 7.39 12.55 -10.65
CA ASP A 187 7.34 13.96 -11.10
C ASP A 187 8.71 14.54 -11.48
N ARG A 188 9.79 13.81 -11.24
CA ARG A 188 11.18 14.27 -11.42
C ARG A 188 11.74 13.85 -12.77
N PHE A 189 11.28 14.50 -13.84
CA PHE A 189 11.75 14.26 -15.21
C PHE A 189 13.20 14.69 -15.46
N ASP A 190 13.79 15.42 -14.54
CA ASP A 190 15.17 15.90 -14.59
C ASP A 190 16.19 14.86 -14.05
N ILE A 191 15.76 13.93 -13.20
CA ILE A 191 16.63 12.89 -12.61
C ILE A 191 16.85 11.71 -13.59
N ASN A 192 15.84 11.38 -14.39
CA ASN A 192 15.83 10.21 -15.28
C ASN A 192 16.43 10.47 -16.68
N LYS A 193 17.36 11.41 -16.80
CA LYS A 193 18.06 11.71 -18.07
C LYS A 193 19.35 10.91 -18.20
N ASN A 194 19.25 9.56 -18.12
CA ASN A 194 20.32 8.66 -18.53
C ASN A 194 19.76 7.58 -19.45
#